data_26a9b9849d9a6584507bb8a4f366c790
#
_entry.id   26a9b9849d9a6584507bb8a4f366c790
#
_cell.length_a   1.000
_cell.length_b   1.000
_cell.length_c   1.000
_cell.angle_alpha   90.00
_cell.angle_beta   90.00
_cell.angle_gamma   90.00
#
_symmetry.space_group_name_H-M   'P 1'
#
loop_
_entity.id
_entity.type
_entity.pdbx_description
1 polymer ?
#
loop_
_entity_poly.entity_id
_entity_poly.type
_entity_poly.pdbx_seq_one_letter_code
_entity_poly.pdbx_strand_id
1 'polypeptide(L)'
;MNLTRYDTATINKFSVDSQTGFLHVSNAPIARVGVFPYIGKSGQITMEAKLPDDLLTDSAVESANSKPVTDDHPQESVNVTNANRYMKGLTANNAHVDGDKLKVDMTITDSALIKEIQGGKQELSIGFQTDVVPVKGTFKGMAYDSAQKNIQINHVAVVKRGRAGHSVRLTGDSAEMVIDDSQEKGTSMETTKIRLDGADVTVATTDAERILKLDADNKANNSKIAKLDAQIKALTAER
;
A
#
# COMPACT_ATOMS: atom_id res chain seq x y z
N MET A 1 -8.53 14.04 -14.29
CA MET A 1 -8.81 14.08 -12.85
C MET A 1 -7.55 13.56 -12.17
N ASN A 2 -6.87 14.37 -11.34
CA ASN A 2 -5.63 13.99 -10.68
C ASN A 2 -5.98 13.13 -9.45
N LEU A 3 -5.51 11.88 -9.43
CA LEU A 3 -5.81 10.91 -8.37
C LEU A 3 -4.54 10.46 -7.68
N THR A 4 -4.60 10.20 -6.37
CA THR A 4 -3.52 9.58 -5.61
C THR A 4 -3.63 8.07 -5.70
N ARG A 5 -2.52 7.38 -5.98
CA ARG A 5 -2.40 5.92 -6.08
C ARG A 5 -1.18 5.43 -5.29
N TYR A 6 -1.16 4.14 -4.98
CA TYR A 6 -0.08 3.47 -4.25
C TYR A 6 0.36 2.20 -4.97
N ASP A 7 1.62 1.83 -4.85
CA ASP A 7 2.24 0.65 -5.48
C ASP A 7 3.27 0.04 -4.53
N THR A 8 3.49 -1.27 -4.57
CA THR A 8 4.35 -1.98 -3.63
C THR A 8 5.54 -2.68 -4.27
N ALA A 9 6.66 -2.69 -3.55
CA ALA A 9 7.89 -3.42 -3.84
C ALA A 9 8.57 -3.82 -2.51
N THR A 10 9.68 -4.57 -2.53
CA THR A 10 10.34 -5.06 -1.30
C THR A 10 11.78 -4.55 -1.19
N ILE A 11 12.20 -4.19 0.03
CA ILE A 11 13.60 -3.87 0.35
C ILE A 11 14.42 -5.17 0.30
N ASN A 12 15.33 -5.28 -0.66
CA ASN A 12 16.14 -6.49 -0.84
C ASN A 12 17.52 -6.43 -0.16
N LYS A 13 18.08 -5.22 -0.03
CA LYS A 13 19.43 -5.01 0.53
C LYS A 13 19.45 -3.72 1.33
N PHE A 14 19.90 -3.79 2.58
CA PHE A 14 20.17 -2.62 3.39
C PHE A 14 21.41 -2.83 4.25
N SER A 15 22.04 -1.73 4.65
CA SER A 15 23.13 -1.67 5.60
C SER A 15 22.86 -0.60 6.66
N VAL A 16 23.46 -0.76 7.83
CA VAL A 16 23.38 0.23 8.90
C VAL A 16 24.74 0.88 9.04
N ASP A 17 24.78 2.20 8.98
CA ASP A 17 25.98 2.98 9.22
C ASP A 17 26.41 2.88 10.69
N SER A 18 27.67 2.52 10.94
CA SER A 18 28.16 2.25 12.29
C SER A 18 28.35 3.50 13.15
N GLN A 19 28.46 4.70 12.56
CA GLN A 19 28.64 5.95 13.28
C GLN A 19 27.31 6.61 13.61
N THR A 20 26.40 6.63 12.64
CA THR A 20 25.13 7.35 12.75
C THR A 20 23.96 6.44 13.14
N GLY A 21 24.06 5.13 12.87
CA GLY A 21 22.95 4.19 13.01
C GLY A 21 21.92 4.32 11.90
N PHE A 22 22.13 5.15 10.88
CA PHE A 22 21.19 5.31 9.77
C PHE A 22 21.17 4.04 8.91
N LEU A 23 20.00 3.73 8.37
CA LEU A 23 19.83 2.60 7.49
C LEU A 23 19.82 3.08 6.03
N HIS A 24 20.71 2.48 5.23
CA HIS A 24 20.84 2.74 3.81
C HIS A 24 20.29 1.57 3.01
N VAL A 25 19.42 1.87 2.05
CA VAL A 25 18.87 0.91 1.10
C VAL A 25 19.39 1.27 -0.28
N SER A 26 20.08 0.34 -0.93
CA SER A 26 20.61 0.54 -2.27
C SER A 26 19.75 -0.14 -3.32
N ASN A 27 19.55 0.53 -4.46
CA ASN A 27 18.82 0.01 -5.60
C ASN A 27 17.40 -0.49 -5.24
N ALA A 28 16.71 0.24 -4.35
CA ALA A 28 15.38 -0.12 -3.94
C ALA A 28 14.39 -0.01 -5.11
N PRO A 29 13.73 -1.10 -5.52
CA PRO A 29 12.65 -1.02 -6.48
C PRO A 29 11.45 -0.36 -5.79
N ILE A 30 11.00 0.80 -6.29
CA ILE A 30 9.88 1.55 -5.69
C ILE A 30 8.61 1.47 -6.51
N ALA A 31 8.72 1.18 -7.83
CA ALA A 31 7.58 0.99 -8.72
C ALA A 31 7.95 0.07 -9.88
N ARG A 32 6.95 -0.53 -10.52
CA ARG A 32 7.11 -1.35 -11.72
C ARG A 32 5.98 -1.13 -12.72
N VAL A 33 6.25 -1.40 -13.99
CA VAL A 33 5.20 -1.45 -15.02
C VAL A 33 4.31 -2.67 -14.81
N GLY A 34 3.05 -2.54 -15.14
CA GLY A 34 2.08 -3.64 -14.99
C GLY A 34 0.65 -3.17 -15.09
N VAL A 35 -0.26 -4.11 -14.85
CA VAL A 35 -1.69 -3.84 -14.71
C VAL A 35 -2.07 -4.20 -13.27
N PHE A 36 -2.73 -3.28 -12.58
CA PHE A 36 -3.03 -3.41 -11.15
C PHE A 36 -4.51 -3.12 -10.91
N PRO A 37 -5.15 -3.87 -10.01
CA PRO A 37 -6.51 -3.57 -9.58
C PRO A 37 -6.54 -2.39 -8.60
N TYR A 38 -7.46 -1.47 -8.82
CA TYR A 38 -7.76 -0.36 -7.92
C TYR A 38 -9.24 -0.35 -7.57
N ILE A 39 -9.56 -0.08 -6.32
CA ILE A 39 -10.94 0.07 -5.87
C ILE A 39 -11.30 1.55 -5.87
N GLY A 40 -12.30 1.90 -6.64
CA GLY A 40 -12.85 3.26 -6.68
C GLY A 40 -13.72 3.57 -5.45
N LYS A 41 -14.12 4.84 -5.29
CA LYS A 41 -14.97 5.31 -4.17
C LYS A 41 -16.31 4.57 -4.05
N SER A 42 -16.81 4.01 -5.15
CA SER A 42 -18.03 3.19 -5.18
C SER A 42 -17.82 1.72 -4.84
N GLY A 43 -16.61 1.29 -4.50
CA GLY A 43 -16.23 -0.12 -4.31
C GLY A 43 -16.02 -0.89 -5.62
N GLN A 44 -16.10 -0.23 -6.77
CA GLN A 44 -15.85 -0.85 -8.07
C GLN A 44 -14.36 -1.08 -8.26
N ILE A 45 -13.99 -2.30 -8.68
CA ILE A 45 -12.62 -2.63 -9.07
C ILE A 45 -12.39 -2.22 -10.52
N THR A 46 -11.33 -1.46 -10.78
CA THR A 46 -10.88 -1.07 -12.11
C THR A 46 -9.46 -1.54 -12.31
N MET A 47 -9.19 -2.19 -13.45
CA MET A 47 -7.83 -2.58 -13.82
C MET A 47 -7.11 -1.38 -14.45
N GLU A 48 -6.08 -0.87 -13.78
CA GLU A 48 -5.31 0.30 -14.23
C GLU A 48 -3.92 -0.13 -14.69
N ALA A 49 -3.51 0.33 -15.88
CA ALA A 49 -2.19 0.04 -16.42
C ALA A 49 -1.19 1.15 -16.07
N LYS A 50 0.01 0.77 -15.59
CA LYS A 50 1.24 1.57 -15.61
C LYS A 50 2.08 1.08 -16.78
N LEU A 51 2.01 1.78 -17.88
CA LEU A 51 2.75 1.41 -19.08
C LEU A 51 4.20 1.95 -19.02
N PRO A 52 5.15 1.35 -19.77
CA PRO A 52 6.52 1.87 -19.80
C PRO A 52 6.60 3.35 -20.18
N ASP A 53 5.82 3.78 -21.18
CA ASP A 53 5.78 5.17 -21.67
C ASP A 53 5.14 6.16 -20.67
N ASP A 54 4.66 5.67 -19.52
CA ASP A 54 4.03 6.49 -18.49
C ASP A 54 4.85 6.49 -17.18
N LEU A 55 5.34 5.31 -16.76
CA LEU A 55 6.10 5.17 -15.51
C LEU A 55 7.60 5.39 -15.67
N LEU A 56 8.16 4.99 -16.83
CA LEU A 56 9.61 5.01 -17.04
C LEU A 56 10.07 6.25 -17.83
N THR A 57 9.28 7.31 -17.80
CA THR A 57 9.61 8.61 -18.39
C THR A 57 10.60 9.38 -17.52
N ASP A 58 11.40 10.26 -18.12
CA ASP A 58 12.32 11.13 -17.39
C ASP A 58 11.61 11.91 -16.28
N SER A 59 10.40 12.41 -16.54
CA SER A 59 9.60 13.15 -15.55
C SER A 59 9.18 12.28 -14.35
N ALA A 60 8.76 11.04 -14.56
CA ALA A 60 8.39 10.13 -13.48
C ALA A 60 9.63 9.71 -12.68
N VAL A 61 10.73 9.42 -13.37
CA VAL A 61 12.04 9.09 -12.76
C VAL A 61 12.55 10.26 -11.91
N GLU A 62 12.57 11.48 -12.47
CA GLU A 62 13.00 12.68 -11.75
C GLU A 62 12.12 12.95 -10.53
N SER A 63 10.81 12.68 -10.63
CA SER A 63 9.89 12.84 -9.51
C SER A 63 10.18 11.92 -8.33
N ALA A 64 10.99 10.87 -8.48
CA ALA A 64 11.37 9.97 -7.41
C ALA A 64 12.58 10.45 -6.58
N ASN A 65 13.31 11.45 -7.07
CA ASN A 65 14.49 11.99 -6.42
C ASN A 65 14.11 12.87 -5.22
N SER A 66 14.89 12.78 -4.12
CA SER A 66 14.72 13.60 -2.90
C SER A 66 13.32 13.56 -2.33
N LYS A 67 12.64 12.42 -2.38
CA LYS A 67 11.29 12.26 -1.83
C LYS A 67 11.32 11.77 -0.38
N PRO A 68 10.37 12.22 0.45
CA PRO A 68 10.21 11.70 1.80
C PRO A 68 10.03 10.18 1.81
N VAL A 69 10.76 9.51 2.70
CA VAL A 69 10.44 8.14 3.12
C VAL A 69 9.54 8.24 4.35
N THR A 70 8.42 7.51 4.37
CA THR A 70 7.42 7.57 5.44
C THR A 70 7.22 6.20 6.09
N ASP A 71 6.73 6.19 7.32
CA ASP A 71 6.25 5.01 8.02
C ASP A 71 4.75 4.86 7.76
N ASP A 72 4.39 3.89 6.94
CA ASP A 72 3.10 3.74 6.28
C ASP A 72 2.69 4.96 5.42
N HIS A 73 1.57 4.87 4.69
CA HIS A 73 1.06 5.98 3.89
C HIS A 73 0.39 7.03 4.78
N PRO A 74 0.82 8.31 4.67
CA PRO A 74 0.07 9.41 5.26
C PRO A 74 -1.33 9.53 4.66
N GLN A 75 -2.29 10.03 5.44
CA GLN A 75 -3.64 10.32 4.94
C GLN A 75 -3.71 11.47 3.94
N GLU A 76 -2.62 12.22 3.82
CA GLU A 76 -2.47 13.39 2.97
C GLU A 76 -1.11 13.37 2.25
N SER A 77 -0.98 14.07 1.14
CA SER A 77 0.30 14.23 0.46
C SER A 77 1.32 14.93 1.36
N VAL A 78 2.55 14.39 1.42
CA VAL A 78 3.63 15.01 2.18
C VAL A 78 4.05 16.31 1.50
N ASN A 79 4.16 17.37 2.28
CA ASN A 79 4.55 18.71 1.84
C ASN A 79 5.31 19.46 2.94
N VAL A 80 5.71 20.70 2.68
CA VAL A 80 6.54 21.50 3.60
C VAL A 80 5.88 21.74 4.96
N THR A 81 4.55 21.72 5.05
CA THR A 81 3.83 22.00 6.30
C THR A 81 3.69 20.77 7.22
N ASN A 82 3.77 19.57 6.65
CA ASN A 82 3.57 18.31 7.38
C ASN A 82 4.80 17.37 7.33
N ALA A 83 5.88 17.74 6.61
CA ALA A 83 7.07 16.92 6.46
C ALA A 83 7.67 16.49 7.81
N ASN A 84 7.76 17.38 8.79
CA ASN A 84 8.30 17.07 10.13
C ASN A 84 7.54 15.93 10.84
N ARG A 85 6.28 15.73 10.52
CA ARG A 85 5.46 14.66 11.10
C ARG A 85 5.70 13.31 10.41
N TYR A 86 5.79 13.32 9.09
CA TYR A 86 5.73 12.10 8.29
C TYR A 86 7.09 11.61 7.78
N MET A 87 8.06 12.51 7.60
CA MET A 87 9.35 12.15 7.03
C MET A 87 10.21 11.37 8.03
N LYS A 88 10.61 10.17 7.63
CA LYS A 88 11.45 9.23 8.37
C LYS A 88 12.79 8.98 7.70
N GLY A 89 12.99 9.55 6.53
CA GLY A 89 14.16 9.47 5.68
C GLY A 89 13.90 10.13 4.34
N LEU A 90 14.84 9.97 3.43
CA LEU A 90 14.78 10.53 2.08
C LEU A 90 15.27 9.53 1.03
N THR A 91 14.71 9.59 -0.17
CA THR A 91 15.32 8.99 -1.36
C THR A 91 16.51 9.82 -1.82
N ALA A 92 17.49 9.18 -2.43
CA ALA A 92 18.64 9.86 -3.04
C ALA A 92 18.26 10.55 -4.38
N ASN A 93 19.26 11.16 -5.04
CA ASN A 93 19.12 11.78 -6.36
C ASN A 93 19.66 10.89 -7.48
N ASN A 94 19.42 9.59 -7.37
CA ASN A 94 19.93 8.60 -8.32
C ASN A 94 18.81 7.66 -8.82
N ALA A 95 17.58 8.15 -8.85
CA ALA A 95 16.49 7.41 -9.42
C ALA A 95 16.76 7.06 -10.88
N HIS A 96 16.53 5.81 -11.24
CA HIS A 96 16.83 5.30 -12.58
C HIS A 96 15.92 4.14 -12.93
N VAL A 97 15.83 3.86 -14.22
CA VAL A 97 15.13 2.70 -14.76
C VAL A 97 16.06 1.49 -14.78
N ASP A 98 15.60 0.37 -14.27
CA ASP A 98 16.25 -0.93 -14.39
C ASP A 98 15.21 -1.99 -14.85
N GLY A 99 15.28 -2.33 -16.13
CA GLY A 99 14.30 -3.20 -16.78
C GLY A 99 12.91 -2.58 -16.78
N ASP A 100 11.97 -3.21 -16.11
CA ASP A 100 10.58 -2.78 -15.99
C ASP A 100 10.29 -2.06 -14.64
N LYS A 101 11.32 -1.65 -13.93
CA LYS A 101 11.23 -1.06 -12.58
C LYS A 101 11.86 0.31 -12.52
N LEU A 102 11.30 1.14 -11.67
CA LEU A 102 11.89 2.37 -11.19
C LEU A 102 12.59 2.09 -9.85
N LYS A 103 13.89 2.39 -9.78
CA LYS A 103 14.71 2.18 -8.58
C LYS A 103 15.34 3.46 -8.10
N VAL A 104 15.63 3.53 -6.80
CA VAL A 104 16.34 4.65 -6.16
C VAL A 104 17.00 4.17 -4.87
N ASP A 105 18.11 4.76 -4.47
CA ASP A 105 18.67 4.58 -3.13
C ASP A 105 17.87 5.41 -2.11
N MET A 106 17.89 4.99 -0.84
CA MET A 106 17.26 5.77 0.22
C MET A 106 18.03 5.65 1.54
N THR A 107 17.89 6.67 2.37
CA THR A 107 18.43 6.70 3.72
C THR A 107 17.28 6.91 4.71
N ILE A 108 17.15 6.00 5.68
CA ILE A 108 16.19 6.09 6.78
C ILE A 108 16.95 6.54 8.03
N THR A 109 16.45 7.58 8.70
CA THR A 109 17.08 8.24 9.86
C THR A 109 16.28 8.05 11.14
N ASP A 110 15.01 7.64 11.04
CA ASP A 110 14.12 7.42 12.17
C ASP A 110 14.40 6.07 12.83
N SER A 111 14.76 6.09 14.10
CA SER A 111 15.16 4.88 14.83
C SER A 111 14.04 3.87 15.05
N ALA A 112 12.78 4.32 15.09
CA ALA A 112 11.63 3.43 15.24
C ALA A 112 11.39 2.66 13.93
N LEU A 113 11.37 3.37 12.80
CA LEU A 113 11.21 2.74 11.48
C LEU A 113 12.37 1.81 11.14
N ILE A 114 13.62 2.16 11.51
CA ILE A 114 14.78 1.28 11.32
C ILE A 114 14.57 -0.06 12.05
N LYS A 115 14.11 -0.04 13.30
CA LYS A 115 13.81 -1.27 14.05
C LYS A 115 12.69 -2.08 13.41
N GLU A 116 11.66 -1.43 12.87
CA GLU A 116 10.57 -2.11 12.17
C GLU A 116 11.05 -2.77 10.88
N ILE A 117 11.93 -2.11 10.10
CA ILE A 117 12.54 -2.67 8.89
C ILE A 117 13.39 -3.90 9.23
N GLN A 118 14.22 -3.81 10.27
CA GLN A 118 15.01 -4.93 10.76
C GLN A 118 14.13 -6.08 11.29
N GLY A 119 12.96 -5.74 11.81
CA GLY A 119 11.93 -6.68 12.26
C GLY A 119 11.04 -7.26 11.14
N GLY A 120 11.32 -6.92 9.87
CA GLY A 120 10.64 -7.50 8.70
C GLY A 120 9.57 -6.61 8.04
N LYS A 121 9.41 -5.35 8.44
CA LYS A 121 8.60 -4.35 7.71
C LYS A 121 9.42 -3.83 6.53
N GLN A 122 9.41 -4.55 5.41
CA GLN A 122 10.35 -4.32 4.29
C GLN A 122 9.66 -4.06 2.95
N GLU A 123 8.35 -3.94 2.91
CA GLU A 123 7.67 -3.58 1.67
C GLU A 123 7.68 -2.07 1.47
N LEU A 124 7.88 -1.68 0.20
CA LEU A 124 7.87 -0.29 -0.23
C LEU A 124 6.63 -0.04 -1.07
N SER A 125 6.04 1.13 -0.88
CA SER A 125 4.88 1.57 -1.64
C SER A 125 5.02 3.05 -1.97
N ILE A 126 4.93 3.41 -3.25
CA ILE A 126 4.94 4.83 -3.64
C ILE A 126 3.56 5.46 -3.44
N GLY A 127 3.53 6.65 -2.84
CA GLY A 127 2.40 7.55 -2.93
C GLY A 127 2.64 8.54 -4.07
N PHE A 128 1.75 8.61 -5.04
CA PHE A 128 1.93 9.40 -6.25
C PHE A 128 0.62 10.00 -6.75
N GLN A 129 0.72 11.05 -7.53
CA GLN A 129 -0.39 11.63 -8.27
C GLN A 129 -0.34 11.17 -9.71
N THR A 130 -1.49 10.96 -10.32
CA THR A 130 -1.61 10.51 -11.70
C THR A 130 -2.95 10.91 -12.30
N ASP A 131 -2.99 11.06 -13.60
CA ASP A 131 -4.22 11.15 -14.37
C ASP A 131 -4.64 9.75 -14.80
N VAL A 132 -5.79 9.28 -14.34
CA VAL A 132 -6.37 8.01 -14.79
C VAL A 132 -7.22 8.27 -16.02
N VAL A 133 -6.74 7.78 -17.16
CA VAL A 133 -7.38 7.97 -18.47
C VAL A 133 -8.10 6.69 -18.87
N PRO A 134 -9.43 6.72 -19.07
CA PRO A 134 -10.18 5.56 -19.56
C PRO A 134 -9.69 5.14 -20.94
N VAL A 135 -9.05 4.00 -21.02
CA VAL A 135 -8.56 3.38 -22.25
C VAL A 135 -8.42 1.88 -22.04
N LYS A 136 -9.05 1.10 -22.87
CA LYS A 136 -8.96 -0.36 -22.77
C LYS A 136 -7.80 -0.87 -23.59
N GLY A 137 -7.12 -1.88 -23.06
CA GLY A 137 -6.01 -2.54 -23.75
C GLY A 137 -5.58 -3.81 -23.03
N THR A 138 -4.45 -4.36 -23.48
CA THR A 138 -3.82 -5.53 -22.86
C THR A 138 -2.33 -5.27 -22.73
N PHE A 139 -1.75 -5.51 -21.56
CA PHE A 139 -0.32 -5.40 -21.32
C PHE A 139 0.17 -6.65 -20.59
N LYS A 140 1.22 -7.31 -21.13
CA LYS A 140 1.76 -8.59 -20.63
C LYS A 140 0.68 -9.66 -20.38
N GLY A 141 -0.32 -9.74 -21.28
CA GLY A 141 -1.42 -10.70 -21.20
C GLY A 141 -2.57 -10.31 -20.24
N MET A 142 -2.46 -9.20 -19.51
CA MET A 142 -3.50 -8.71 -18.61
C MET A 142 -4.30 -7.57 -19.26
N ALA A 143 -5.62 -7.71 -19.29
CA ALA A 143 -6.51 -6.64 -19.76
C ALA A 143 -6.60 -5.51 -18.75
N TYR A 144 -6.74 -4.26 -19.23
CA TYR A 144 -6.96 -3.08 -18.39
C TYR A 144 -8.07 -2.20 -18.94
N ASP A 145 -8.69 -1.42 -18.05
CA ASP A 145 -9.80 -0.53 -18.35
C ASP A 145 -9.37 0.94 -18.45
N SER A 146 -8.23 1.27 -17.85
CA SER A 146 -7.66 2.62 -17.83
C SER A 146 -6.13 2.58 -17.73
N ALA A 147 -5.49 3.68 -18.11
CA ALA A 147 -4.05 3.87 -17.95
C ALA A 147 -3.75 5.06 -17.05
N GLN A 148 -2.71 4.91 -16.21
CA GLN A 148 -2.18 5.97 -15.37
C GLN A 148 -1.19 6.80 -16.19
N LYS A 149 -1.45 8.11 -16.28
CA LYS A 149 -0.64 9.08 -17.02
C LYS A 149 -0.08 10.14 -16.08
N ASN A 150 0.98 10.82 -16.50
CA ASN A 150 1.56 11.95 -15.75
C ASN A 150 1.89 11.57 -14.29
N ILE A 151 2.55 10.43 -14.10
CA ILE A 151 2.89 9.90 -12.78
C ILE A 151 3.91 10.82 -12.11
N GLN A 152 3.56 11.31 -10.89
CA GLN A 152 4.41 12.18 -10.08
C GLN A 152 4.50 11.63 -8.66
N ILE A 153 5.67 11.13 -8.26
CA ILE A 153 5.89 10.52 -6.96
C ILE A 153 5.98 11.62 -5.90
N ASN A 154 5.23 11.45 -4.82
CA ASN A 154 5.21 12.35 -3.67
C ASN A 154 6.06 11.80 -2.51
N HIS A 155 5.94 10.51 -2.19
CA HIS A 155 6.68 9.86 -1.11
C HIS A 155 6.86 8.38 -1.38
N VAL A 156 7.78 7.75 -0.63
CA VAL A 156 7.94 6.29 -0.57
C VAL A 156 7.61 5.84 0.85
N ALA A 157 6.56 5.04 1.02
CA ALA A 157 6.17 4.50 2.31
C ALA A 157 6.82 3.13 2.54
N VAL A 158 7.34 2.90 3.74
CA VAL A 158 7.68 1.56 4.22
C VAL A 158 6.43 0.99 4.87
N VAL A 159 5.91 -0.11 4.34
CA VAL A 159 4.64 -0.69 4.76
C VAL A 159 4.82 -2.10 5.33
N LYS A 160 3.94 -2.51 6.23
CA LYS A 160 3.94 -3.88 6.73
C LYS A 160 3.50 -4.81 5.62
N ARG A 161 4.24 -5.91 5.41
CA ARG A 161 3.78 -7.01 4.58
C ARG A 161 2.41 -7.44 5.08
N GLY A 162 1.40 -7.34 4.21
CA GLY A 162 0.07 -7.79 4.53
C GLY A 162 0.13 -9.27 4.94
N ARG A 163 -0.17 -9.59 6.20
CA ARG A 163 -0.21 -10.97 6.72
C ARG A 163 -1.32 -11.82 6.11
N ALA A 164 -2.18 -11.22 5.33
CA ALA A 164 -3.13 -11.93 4.50
C ALA A 164 -2.56 -11.91 3.10
N GLY A 165 -2.17 -13.07 2.57
CA GLY A 165 -1.92 -13.25 1.16
C GLY A 165 -3.06 -12.59 0.41
N HIS A 166 -2.76 -11.75 -0.60
CA HIS A 166 -3.72 -11.05 -1.46
C HIS A 166 -4.80 -10.24 -0.72
N SER A 167 -4.46 -9.47 0.30
CA SER A 167 -5.45 -8.66 1.00
C SER A 167 -5.65 -7.30 0.35
N VAL A 168 -6.92 -7.01 0.05
CA VAL A 168 -7.44 -5.68 -0.25
C VAL A 168 -7.13 -4.77 0.93
N ARG A 169 -6.27 -3.75 0.76
CA ARG A 169 -6.12 -2.68 1.74
C ARG A 169 -7.08 -1.55 1.40
N LEU A 170 -8.05 -1.37 2.27
CA LEU A 170 -8.86 -0.17 2.34
C LEU A 170 -8.09 0.87 3.13
N THR A 171 -7.38 1.76 2.47
CA THR A 171 -6.93 3.02 3.08
C THR A 171 -7.70 4.15 2.40
N GLY A 172 -8.34 5.00 3.21
CA GLY A 172 -9.34 5.99 2.81
C GLY A 172 -9.04 6.68 1.47
N ASP A 173 -9.99 6.64 0.57
CA ASP A 173 -10.12 7.17 -0.79
C ASP A 173 -9.63 6.30 -1.95
N SER A 174 -8.79 5.31 -1.77
CA SER A 174 -8.54 4.29 -2.79
C SER A 174 -7.93 3.04 -2.14
N ALA A 175 -8.47 1.88 -2.43
CA ALA A 175 -7.89 0.60 -2.04
C ALA A 175 -7.13 0.02 -3.24
N GLU A 176 -5.91 -0.41 -3.01
CA GLU A 176 -5.11 -1.16 -3.97
C GLU A 176 -5.16 -2.64 -3.62
N MET A 177 -5.52 -3.47 -4.58
CA MET A 177 -5.36 -4.91 -4.48
C MET A 177 -4.08 -5.29 -5.22
N VAL A 178 -3.05 -5.72 -4.50
CA VAL A 178 -1.82 -6.26 -5.10
C VAL A 178 -2.04 -7.73 -5.39
N ILE A 179 -2.08 -8.10 -6.66
CA ILE A 179 -1.95 -9.50 -7.07
C ILE A 179 -0.44 -9.76 -7.17
N ASP A 180 0.09 -10.51 -6.22
CA ASP A 180 1.47 -11.02 -6.30
C ASP A 180 1.50 -12.11 -7.37
N ASP A 181 2.12 -11.82 -8.52
CA ASP A 181 2.30 -12.74 -9.65
C ASP A 181 3.56 -13.60 -9.46
N SER A 182 3.85 -14.02 -8.23
CA SER A 182 4.76 -15.14 -8.01
C SER A 182 4.00 -16.44 -8.21
N GLN A 183 3.74 -16.79 -9.46
CA GLN A 183 3.34 -18.13 -9.87
C GLN A 183 4.46 -19.12 -9.51
N GLU A 184 4.47 -19.61 -8.30
CA GLU A 184 4.98 -20.94 -8.05
C GLU A 184 3.82 -21.92 -8.17
N LYS A 185 4.09 -22.91 -9.01
CA LYS A 185 3.28 -24.07 -9.41
C LYS A 185 2.31 -24.56 -8.32
N GLY A 186 1.02 -24.54 -8.67
CA GLY A 186 0.08 -25.61 -8.40
C GLY A 186 -0.03 -26.13 -6.98
N THR A 187 -0.74 -25.41 -6.10
CA THR A 187 -1.56 -26.06 -5.08
C THR A 187 -2.92 -25.38 -5.12
N SER A 188 -3.96 -26.12 -5.44
CA SER A 188 -5.34 -25.64 -5.35
C SER A 188 -5.56 -25.19 -3.90
N MET A 189 -5.77 -23.88 -3.68
CA MET A 189 -6.19 -23.42 -2.35
C MET A 189 -7.52 -24.06 -2.02
N GLU A 190 -7.54 -24.87 -0.96
CA GLU A 190 -8.80 -25.33 -0.40
C GLU A 190 -9.57 -24.11 0.12
N THR A 191 -10.78 -23.93 -0.38
CA THR A 191 -11.69 -22.87 0.06
C THR A 191 -12.82 -23.46 0.87
N THR A 192 -13.26 -22.73 1.89
CA THR A 192 -14.42 -23.07 2.70
C THR A 192 -15.41 -21.93 2.72
N LYS A 193 -16.71 -22.26 2.91
CA LYS A 193 -17.75 -21.26 3.09
C LYS A 193 -17.91 -20.95 4.57
N ILE A 194 -17.87 -19.69 4.91
CA ILE A 194 -18.19 -19.19 6.26
C ILE A 194 -19.38 -18.23 6.17
N ARG A 195 -20.12 -18.08 7.26
CA ARG A 195 -21.27 -17.20 7.33
C ARG A 195 -20.92 -15.94 8.12
N LEU A 196 -20.97 -14.78 7.46
CA LEU A 196 -20.73 -13.46 8.06
C LEU A 196 -21.99 -12.62 7.88
N ASP A 197 -22.53 -12.10 8.97
CA ASP A 197 -23.73 -11.23 8.99
C ASP A 197 -24.92 -11.77 8.17
N GLY A 198 -25.08 -13.12 8.18
CA GLY A 198 -26.16 -13.78 7.46
C GLY A 198 -25.86 -14.09 5.98
N ALA A 199 -24.74 -13.67 5.43
CA ALA A 199 -24.30 -13.98 4.07
C ALA A 199 -23.24 -15.10 4.06
N ASP A 200 -23.31 -16.00 3.08
CA ASP A 200 -22.28 -17.02 2.86
C ASP A 200 -21.15 -16.42 2.04
N VAL A 201 -19.92 -16.48 2.61
CA VAL A 201 -18.70 -15.97 1.99
C VAL A 201 -17.72 -17.13 1.80
N THR A 202 -17.15 -17.26 0.61
CA THR A 202 -16.10 -18.26 0.33
C THR A 202 -14.74 -17.66 0.64
N VAL A 203 -13.97 -18.30 1.52
CA VAL A 203 -12.64 -17.86 1.98
C VAL A 203 -11.65 -19.01 1.89
N ALA A 204 -10.35 -18.71 1.92
CA ALA A 204 -9.33 -19.73 2.07
C ALA A 204 -9.51 -20.47 3.39
N THR A 205 -9.41 -21.80 3.38
CA THR A 205 -9.64 -22.64 4.59
C THR A 205 -8.72 -22.24 5.75
N THR A 206 -7.49 -21.82 5.44
CA THR A 206 -6.50 -21.34 6.42
C THR A 206 -6.91 -20.03 7.12
N ASP A 207 -7.77 -19.23 6.52
CA ASP A 207 -8.17 -17.91 7.04
C ASP A 207 -9.55 -17.93 7.71
N ALA A 208 -10.32 -18.99 7.50
CA ALA A 208 -11.71 -19.11 7.96
C ALA A 208 -11.88 -18.88 9.46
N GLU A 209 -11.06 -19.54 10.29
CA GLU A 209 -11.14 -19.40 11.77
C GLU A 209 -10.79 -18.00 12.23
N ARG A 210 -9.82 -17.35 11.58
CA ARG A 210 -9.37 -16.01 11.92
C ARG A 210 -10.43 -14.96 11.55
N ILE A 211 -11.08 -15.12 10.41
CA ILE A 211 -12.15 -14.23 9.97
C ILE A 211 -13.36 -14.36 10.90
N LEU A 212 -13.76 -15.58 11.27
CA LEU A 212 -14.85 -15.80 12.23
C LEU A 212 -14.53 -15.21 13.60
N LYS A 213 -13.27 -15.29 14.07
CA LYS A 213 -12.87 -14.69 15.33
C LYS A 213 -12.96 -13.15 15.28
N LEU A 214 -12.49 -12.54 14.19
CA LEU A 214 -12.57 -11.08 14.01
C LEU A 214 -14.01 -10.60 13.95
N ASP A 215 -14.90 -11.34 13.30
CA ASP A 215 -16.34 -11.04 13.26
C ASP A 215 -16.97 -11.11 14.66
N ALA A 216 -16.64 -12.15 15.44
CA ALA A 216 -17.09 -12.29 16.82
C ALA A 216 -16.60 -11.14 17.73
N ASP A 217 -15.31 -10.78 17.62
CA ASP A 217 -14.71 -9.68 18.37
C ASP A 217 -15.37 -8.34 17.99
N ASN A 218 -15.66 -8.11 16.72
CA ASN A 218 -16.35 -6.91 16.23
C ASN A 218 -17.77 -6.80 16.78
N LYS A 219 -18.53 -7.90 16.77
CA LYS A 219 -19.88 -7.97 17.36
C LYS A 219 -19.86 -7.71 18.87
N ALA A 220 -18.87 -8.25 19.59
CA ALA A 220 -18.69 -8.01 21.01
C ALA A 220 -18.36 -6.54 21.31
N ASN A 221 -17.50 -5.91 20.50
CA ASN A 221 -17.15 -4.51 20.64
C ASN A 221 -18.34 -3.58 20.35
N ASN A 222 -19.11 -3.87 19.30
CA ASN A 222 -20.33 -3.11 18.97
C ASN A 222 -21.37 -3.19 20.13
N SER A 223 -21.50 -4.35 20.76
CA SER A 223 -22.36 -4.52 21.93
C SER A 223 -21.87 -3.70 23.14
N LYS A 224 -20.55 -3.62 23.35
CA LYS A 224 -19.96 -2.76 24.41
C LYS A 224 -20.20 -1.28 24.12
N ILE A 225 -20.01 -0.85 22.88
CA ILE A 225 -20.27 0.54 22.45
C ILE A 225 -21.73 0.90 22.73
N ALA A 226 -22.69 0.07 22.33
CA ALA A 226 -24.11 0.33 22.59
C ALA A 226 -24.44 0.46 24.09
N LYS A 227 -23.80 -0.35 24.96
CA LYS A 227 -23.95 -0.24 26.41
C LYS A 227 -23.38 1.07 26.97
N LEU A 228 -22.18 1.46 26.49
CA LEU A 228 -21.55 2.71 26.90
C LEU A 228 -22.36 3.93 26.45
N ASP A 229 -22.89 3.92 25.25
CA ASP A 229 -23.77 4.98 24.74
C ASP A 229 -25.04 5.13 25.58
N ALA A 230 -25.62 4.01 26.01
CA ALA A 230 -26.79 4.02 26.89
C ALA A 230 -26.42 4.61 28.28
N GLN A 231 -25.27 4.29 28.83
CA GLN A 231 -24.78 4.85 30.12
C GLN A 231 -24.52 6.36 30.00
N ILE A 232 -23.88 6.80 28.91
CA ILE A 232 -23.65 8.23 28.65
C ILE A 232 -24.97 8.99 28.58
N LYS A 233 -25.95 8.46 27.85
CA LYS A 233 -27.29 9.07 27.78
C LYS A 233 -27.99 9.17 29.15
N ALA A 234 -27.88 8.14 29.98
CA ALA A 234 -28.44 8.18 31.35
C ALA A 234 -27.78 9.26 32.21
N LEU A 235 -26.43 9.30 32.22
CA LEU A 235 -25.67 10.27 32.98
C LEU A 235 -25.88 11.73 32.52
N THR A 236 -26.17 11.93 31.22
CA THR A 236 -26.47 13.27 30.68
C THR A 236 -27.89 13.72 30.95
N ALA A 237 -28.81 12.80 31.22
CA ALA A 237 -30.21 13.10 31.54
C ALA A 237 -30.43 13.43 33.07
N GLU A 238 -29.47 13.07 33.91
CA GLU A 238 -29.47 13.39 35.37
C GLU A 238 -28.83 14.73 35.73
N ARG A 239 -28.39 15.51 34.74
CA ARG A 239 -27.87 16.88 34.88
C ARG A 239 -28.89 17.91 34.43
#